data_2457990e7887d1b0bbc68bf7428e3aef
#
_entry.id   2457990e7887d1b0bbc68bf7428e3aef
#
_cell.length_a   1.000
_cell.length_b   1.000
_cell.length_c   1.000
_cell.angle_alpha   90.00
_cell.angle_beta   90.00
_cell.angle_gamma   90.00
#
_symmetry.space_group_name_H-M   'P 1'
#
loop_
_entity.id
_entity.type
_entity.pdbx_description
1 polymer ?
#
loop_
_entity_poly.entity_id
_entity_poly.type
_entity_poly.pdbx_seq_one_letter_code
_entity_poly.pdbx_strand_id
1 'polypeptide(L)'
;MITSTSNAKVKRLVNLKKKKKLRDEEGIFLVEGIRMFREVPKDRLVEVYASEEFWNRERKAVEQVLAGTKVQPEILADFVFEYVSDTKTPQGILCLVRQKQYSITEIVKEKDGELPLLLVLDQIQDPGNLGTIVRTAEGAGV
;
A
#
# COMPACT_ATOMS: atom_id res chain seq x y z
N MET A 1 7.10 -18.42 -9.82
CA MET A 1 7.61 -17.16 -10.40
C MET A 1 6.84 -16.81 -11.66
N ILE A 2 6.48 -15.55 -11.84
CA ILE A 2 5.75 -15.03 -13.00
C ILE A 2 6.75 -14.37 -13.95
N THR A 3 6.83 -14.87 -15.18
CA THR A 3 7.80 -14.44 -16.20
C THR A 3 7.16 -13.78 -17.43
N SER A 4 5.87 -13.49 -17.39
CA SER A 4 5.16 -12.90 -18.53
C SER A 4 4.31 -11.71 -18.13
N THR A 5 4.43 -10.61 -18.86
CA THR A 5 3.57 -9.42 -18.71
C THR A 5 2.12 -9.66 -19.12
N SER A 6 1.85 -10.74 -19.87
CA SER A 6 0.48 -11.14 -20.24
C SER A 6 -0.24 -11.94 -19.16
N ASN A 7 0.44 -12.29 -18.07
CA ASN A 7 -0.17 -12.99 -16.93
C ASN A 7 -1.35 -12.18 -16.34
N ALA A 8 -2.41 -12.87 -15.95
CA ALA A 8 -3.63 -12.24 -15.44
C ALA A 8 -3.39 -11.38 -14.19
N LYS A 9 -2.55 -11.86 -13.25
CA LYS A 9 -2.18 -11.08 -12.05
C LYS A 9 -1.44 -9.80 -12.41
N VAL A 10 -0.50 -9.86 -13.36
CA VAL A 10 0.26 -8.69 -13.84
C VAL A 10 -0.67 -7.68 -14.50
N LYS A 11 -1.57 -8.12 -15.37
CA LYS A 11 -2.58 -7.25 -15.98
C LYS A 11 -3.49 -6.60 -14.93
N ARG A 12 -3.90 -7.35 -13.91
CA ARG A 12 -4.69 -6.82 -12.79
C ARG A 12 -3.91 -5.74 -12.05
N LEU A 13 -2.65 -5.96 -11.69
CA LEU A 13 -1.81 -4.97 -11.01
C LEU A 13 -1.70 -3.67 -11.82
N VAL A 14 -1.40 -3.77 -13.12
CA VAL A 14 -1.33 -2.60 -14.01
C VAL A 14 -2.68 -1.86 -14.08
N ASN A 15 -3.78 -2.58 -14.13
CA ASN A 15 -5.11 -1.96 -14.11
C ASN A 15 -5.42 -1.27 -12.78
N LEU A 16 -5.11 -1.91 -11.64
CA LEU A 16 -5.28 -1.32 -10.31
C LEU A 16 -4.46 -0.04 -10.15
N LYS A 17 -3.24 0.03 -10.71
CA LYS A 17 -2.45 1.26 -10.70
C LYS A 17 -3.12 2.38 -11.48
N LYS A 18 -3.60 2.10 -12.68
CA LYS A 18 -4.15 3.10 -13.61
C LYS A 18 -5.58 3.55 -13.27
N LYS A 19 -6.39 2.66 -12.67
CA LYS A 19 -7.83 2.87 -12.52
C LYS A 19 -8.22 3.00 -11.06
N LYS A 20 -8.45 4.24 -10.60
CA LYS A 20 -8.95 4.52 -9.25
C LYS A 20 -10.25 3.75 -8.97
N LYS A 21 -11.20 3.78 -9.91
CA LYS A 21 -12.48 3.09 -9.78
C LYS A 21 -12.32 1.61 -9.42
N LEU A 22 -11.38 0.90 -10.07
CA LEU A 22 -11.12 -0.50 -9.78
C LEU A 22 -10.58 -0.71 -8.35
N ARG A 23 -9.70 0.19 -7.88
CA ARG A 23 -9.20 0.15 -6.49
C ARG A 23 -10.31 0.36 -5.47
N ASP A 24 -11.21 1.29 -5.76
CA ASP A 24 -12.35 1.60 -4.88
C ASP A 24 -13.35 0.45 -4.86
N GLU A 25 -13.65 -0.17 -6.02
CA GLU A 25 -14.51 -1.35 -6.14
C GLU A 25 -13.95 -2.57 -5.38
N GLU A 26 -12.64 -2.81 -5.48
CA GLU A 26 -11.97 -3.89 -4.75
C GLU A 26 -11.66 -3.54 -3.29
N GLY A 27 -11.82 -2.29 -2.89
CA GLY A 27 -11.51 -1.81 -1.54
C GLY A 27 -10.03 -1.94 -1.18
N ILE A 28 -9.13 -1.73 -2.16
CA ILE A 28 -7.67 -1.90 -1.98
C ILE A 28 -6.89 -0.71 -2.55
N PHE A 29 -5.65 -0.59 -2.14
CA PHE A 29 -4.66 0.30 -2.74
C PHE A 29 -3.29 -0.37 -2.83
N LEU A 30 -2.41 0.19 -3.65
CA LEU A 30 -1.07 -0.33 -3.86
C LEU A 30 -0.07 0.44 -3.00
N VAL A 31 0.87 -0.29 -2.44
CA VAL A 31 2.01 0.23 -1.72
C VAL A 31 3.27 -0.32 -2.36
N GLU A 32 4.22 0.53 -2.74
CA GLU A 32 5.49 0.14 -3.31
C GLU A 32 6.65 0.59 -2.40
N GLY A 33 7.63 -0.28 -2.22
CA GLY A 33 8.84 -0.02 -1.47
C GLY A 33 8.88 -0.64 -0.07
N ILE A 34 10.09 -1.05 0.32
CA ILE A 34 10.34 -1.82 1.56
C ILE A 34 9.96 -1.05 2.83
N ARG A 35 10.17 0.26 2.86
CA ARG A 35 9.84 1.07 4.05
C ARG A 35 8.34 1.07 4.30
N MET A 36 7.56 1.37 3.27
CA MET A 36 6.09 1.35 3.35
C MET A 36 5.56 -0.05 3.62
N PHE A 37 6.14 -1.07 3.00
CA PHE A 37 5.75 -2.46 3.22
C PHE A 37 5.86 -2.88 4.70
N ARG A 38 6.92 -2.44 5.40
CA ARG A 38 7.12 -2.72 6.83
C ARG A 38 6.07 -2.08 7.74
N GLU A 39 5.49 -0.97 7.32
CA GLU A 39 4.47 -0.22 8.06
C GLU A 39 3.03 -0.71 7.78
N VAL A 40 2.84 -1.59 6.79
CA VAL A 40 1.50 -2.11 6.48
C VAL A 40 0.97 -2.99 7.63
N PRO A 41 -0.22 -2.69 8.17
CA PRO A 41 -0.87 -3.56 9.15
C PRO A 41 -1.11 -4.96 8.56
N LYS A 42 -0.68 -5.99 9.28
CA LYS A 42 -0.71 -7.38 8.81
C LYS A 42 -2.13 -7.88 8.47
N ASP A 43 -3.12 -7.45 9.22
CA ASP A 43 -4.54 -7.77 9.03
C ASP A 43 -5.14 -7.15 7.76
N ARG A 44 -4.45 -6.15 7.20
CA ARG A 44 -4.87 -5.45 5.98
C ARG A 44 -4.08 -5.85 4.74
N LEU A 45 -3.03 -6.62 4.90
CA LEU A 45 -2.20 -7.08 3.80
C LEU A 45 -2.94 -8.16 3.00
N VAL A 46 -3.12 -7.94 1.69
CA VAL A 46 -3.91 -8.82 0.79
C VAL A 46 -2.99 -9.67 -0.07
N GLU A 47 -2.07 -9.05 -0.78
CA GLU A 47 -1.13 -9.71 -1.69
C GLU A 47 0.23 -9.02 -1.64
N VAL A 48 1.30 -9.77 -1.87
CA VAL A 48 2.69 -9.26 -1.94
C VAL A 48 3.35 -9.77 -3.21
N TYR A 49 4.05 -8.89 -3.89
CA TYR A 49 4.80 -9.15 -5.10
C TYR A 49 6.22 -8.65 -4.91
N ALA A 50 7.20 -9.48 -5.24
CA ALA A 50 8.61 -9.11 -5.18
C ALA A 50 9.28 -9.41 -6.51
N SER A 51 10.23 -8.57 -6.92
CA SER A 51 11.13 -8.91 -8.01
C SER A 51 12.07 -10.03 -7.59
N GLU A 52 12.58 -10.80 -8.55
CA GLU A 52 13.49 -11.92 -8.27
C GLU A 52 14.76 -11.43 -7.57
N GLU A 53 15.37 -10.34 -8.06
CA GLU A 53 16.56 -9.75 -7.45
C GLU A 53 16.29 -9.31 -6.00
N PHE A 54 15.19 -8.59 -5.78
CA PHE A 54 14.82 -8.13 -4.44
C PHE A 54 14.55 -9.31 -3.50
N TRP A 55 13.83 -10.33 -3.94
CA TRP A 55 13.55 -11.53 -3.17
C TRP A 55 14.83 -12.24 -2.73
N ASN A 56 15.77 -12.43 -3.65
CA ASN A 56 17.04 -13.09 -3.36
C ASN A 56 17.86 -12.31 -2.31
N ARG A 57 17.78 -10.98 -2.30
CA ARG A 57 18.51 -10.11 -1.38
C ARG A 57 17.82 -9.97 -0.02
N GLU A 58 16.49 -9.76 -0.02
CA GLU A 58 15.74 -9.31 1.15
C GLU A 58 14.73 -10.35 1.70
N ARG A 59 14.82 -11.57 1.25
CA ARG A 59 13.88 -12.66 1.60
C ARG A 59 13.57 -12.72 3.10
N LYS A 60 14.59 -12.71 3.94
CA LYS A 60 14.43 -12.80 5.41
C LYS A 60 13.60 -11.64 5.97
N ALA A 61 13.84 -10.43 5.48
CA ALA A 61 13.09 -9.24 5.92
C ALA A 61 11.63 -9.33 5.49
N VAL A 62 11.34 -9.83 4.28
CA VAL A 62 9.96 -10.04 3.81
C VAL A 62 9.27 -11.12 4.64
N GLU A 63 9.91 -12.24 4.88
CA GLU A 63 9.37 -13.35 5.69
C GLU A 63 9.07 -12.90 7.13
N GLN A 64 9.90 -12.03 7.73
CA GLN A 64 9.64 -11.44 9.05
C GLN A 64 8.35 -10.61 9.07
N VAL A 65 8.13 -9.77 8.06
CA VAL A 65 6.91 -8.97 7.96
C VAL A 65 5.69 -9.87 7.77
N LEU A 66 5.82 -10.91 6.95
CA LEU A 66 4.74 -11.86 6.65
C LEU A 66 4.47 -12.86 7.78
N ALA A 67 5.35 -12.96 8.76
CA ALA A 67 5.19 -13.90 9.86
C ALA A 67 3.87 -13.69 10.61
N GLY A 68 3.08 -14.76 10.72
CA GLY A 68 1.74 -14.72 11.32
C GLY A 68 0.62 -14.29 10.36
N THR A 69 0.93 -14.00 9.09
CA THR A 69 -0.07 -13.82 8.03
C THR A 69 -0.25 -15.12 7.22
N LYS A 70 -1.32 -15.17 6.41
CA LYS A 70 -1.54 -16.25 5.42
C LYS A 70 -1.02 -15.84 4.03
N VAL A 71 -0.48 -14.65 3.89
CA VAL A 71 -0.02 -14.11 2.61
C VAL A 71 1.32 -14.72 2.23
N GLN A 72 1.40 -15.20 1.00
CA GLN A 72 2.65 -15.70 0.41
C GLN A 72 3.08 -14.73 -0.70
N PRO A 73 4.37 -14.39 -0.80
CA PRO A 73 4.84 -13.50 -1.84
C PRO A 73 4.86 -14.19 -3.20
N GLU A 74 4.35 -13.50 -4.20
CA GLU A 74 4.48 -13.89 -5.61
C GLU A 74 5.75 -13.27 -6.19
N ILE A 75 6.61 -14.09 -6.72
CA ILE A 75 7.86 -13.62 -7.31
C ILE A 75 7.65 -13.33 -8.79
N LEU A 76 8.03 -12.13 -9.20
CA LEU A 76 8.02 -11.67 -10.58
C LEU A 76 9.45 -11.63 -11.12
N ALA A 77 9.67 -12.03 -12.36
CA ALA A 77 10.92 -11.71 -13.03
C ALA A 77 11.15 -10.20 -13.03
N ASP A 78 12.40 -9.73 -12.94
CA ASP A 78 12.71 -8.31 -12.72
C ASP A 78 12.09 -7.41 -13.78
N PHE A 79 12.17 -7.77 -15.07
CA PHE A 79 11.53 -7.02 -16.15
C PHE A 79 9.99 -6.98 -16.05
N VAL A 80 9.36 -8.00 -15.46
CA VAL A 80 7.91 -8.01 -15.21
C VAL A 80 7.56 -7.07 -14.07
N PHE A 81 8.38 -7.05 -13.02
CA PHE A 81 8.23 -6.13 -11.92
C PHE A 81 8.40 -4.67 -12.39
N GLU A 82 9.41 -4.37 -13.18
CA GLU A 82 9.62 -3.07 -13.79
C GLU A 82 8.42 -2.62 -14.63
N TYR A 83 7.84 -3.54 -15.40
CA TYR A 83 6.62 -3.25 -16.18
C TYR A 83 5.42 -2.90 -15.30
N VAL A 84 5.32 -3.47 -14.11
CA VAL A 84 4.25 -3.16 -13.14
C VAL A 84 4.55 -1.88 -12.36
N SER A 85 5.81 -1.62 -12.03
CA SER A 85 6.21 -0.43 -11.24
C SER A 85 6.05 0.86 -12.07
N ASP A 86 5.65 1.97 -11.42
CA ASP A 86 5.61 3.31 -12.04
C ASP A 86 6.82 4.17 -11.66
N THR A 87 7.70 3.63 -10.82
CA THR A 87 8.87 4.38 -10.35
C THR A 87 10.02 4.23 -11.34
N LYS A 88 10.81 5.30 -11.52
CA LYS A 88 12.02 5.25 -12.36
C LYS A 88 13.07 4.27 -11.83
N THR A 89 13.04 4.02 -10.53
CA THR A 89 13.93 3.11 -9.82
C THR A 89 13.09 2.21 -8.91
N PRO A 90 12.50 1.12 -9.44
CA PRO A 90 11.69 0.20 -8.64
C PRO A 90 12.47 -0.36 -7.45
N GLN A 91 11.85 -0.35 -6.27
CA GLN A 91 12.48 -0.92 -5.08
C GLN A 91 12.32 -2.45 -4.96
N GLY A 92 11.66 -3.06 -5.92
CA GLY A 92 11.53 -4.51 -6.04
C GLY A 92 10.48 -5.15 -5.13
N ILE A 93 9.69 -4.39 -4.40
CA ILE A 93 8.55 -4.92 -3.62
C ILE A 93 7.33 -4.03 -3.75
N LEU A 94 6.17 -4.67 -3.92
CA LEU A 94 4.85 -4.07 -4.04
C LEU A 94 3.84 -4.92 -3.29
N CYS A 95 2.89 -4.29 -2.61
CA CYS A 95 1.79 -5.01 -1.99
C CYS A 95 0.43 -4.36 -2.23
N LEU A 96 -0.61 -5.18 -2.17
CA LEU A 96 -2.00 -4.74 -2.14
C LEU A 96 -2.47 -4.72 -0.70
N VAL A 97 -3.06 -3.59 -0.32
CA VAL A 97 -3.48 -3.32 1.06
C VAL A 97 -4.96 -2.97 1.05
N ARG A 98 -5.73 -3.57 1.96
CA ARG A 98 -7.15 -3.27 2.14
C ARG A 98 -7.34 -1.84 2.63
N GLN A 99 -8.23 -1.10 1.99
CA GLN A 99 -8.65 0.23 2.44
C GLN A 99 -9.41 0.09 3.75
N LYS A 100 -9.14 0.98 4.70
CA LYS A 100 -9.98 1.14 5.87
C LYS A 100 -11.01 2.22 5.57
N GLN A 101 -12.27 1.88 5.73
CA GLN A 101 -13.36 2.83 5.60
C GLN A 101 -13.82 3.22 6.99
N TYR A 102 -14.03 4.49 7.20
CA TYR A 102 -14.59 5.05 8.43
C TYR A 102 -15.89 5.76 8.12
N SER A 103 -16.90 5.58 8.94
CA SER A 103 -18.07 6.44 8.91
C SER A 103 -17.79 7.74 9.64
N ILE A 104 -18.51 8.81 9.29
CA ILE A 104 -18.42 10.08 10.01
C ILE A 104 -18.74 9.87 11.48
N THR A 105 -19.73 9.04 11.78
CA THR A 105 -20.13 8.72 13.16
C THR A 105 -19.00 8.10 13.98
N GLU A 106 -18.17 7.27 13.36
CA GLU A 106 -17.00 6.69 14.04
C GLU A 106 -15.89 7.72 14.26
N ILE A 107 -15.69 8.64 13.30
CA ILE A 107 -14.63 9.66 13.37
C ILE A 107 -14.93 10.71 14.44
N VAL A 108 -16.21 11.14 14.56
CA VAL A 108 -16.61 12.19 15.51
C VAL A 108 -16.93 11.65 16.91
N LYS A 109 -16.85 10.35 17.12
CA LYS A 109 -17.17 9.73 18.39
C LYS A 109 -16.16 10.12 19.47
N GLU A 110 -16.70 10.58 20.60
CA GLU A 110 -15.92 10.78 21.82
C GLU A 110 -15.16 9.50 22.20
N LYS A 111 -13.90 9.65 22.53
CA LYS A 111 -13.04 8.56 22.99
C LYS A 111 -12.41 8.96 24.31
N ASP A 112 -12.54 8.09 25.30
CA ASP A 112 -11.95 8.27 26.64
C ASP A 112 -12.35 9.60 27.34
N GLY A 113 -13.53 10.15 27.03
CA GLY A 113 -14.02 11.42 27.58
C GLY A 113 -13.53 12.67 26.82
N GLU A 114 -12.81 12.49 25.72
CA GLU A 114 -12.27 13.58 24.92
C GLU A 114 -12.95 13.65 23.54
N LEU A 115 -13.28 14.87 23.13
CA LEU A 115 -13.77 15.13 21.77
C LEU A 115 -12.60 15.08 20.78
N PRO A 116 -12.78 14.46 19.62
CA PRO A 116 -11.73 14.40 18.62
C PRO A 116 -11.43 15.78 18.03
N LEU A 117 -10.15 16.10 17.85
CA LEU A 117 -9.73 17.21 17.02
C LEU A 117 -9.75 16.76 15.56
N LEU A 118 -10.50 17.45 14.72
CA LEU A 118 -10.70 17.08 13.32
C LEU A 118 -10.08 18.10 12.37
N LEU A 119 -9.38 17.60 11.37
CA LEU A 119 -8.89 18.40 10.25
C LEU A 119 -9.66 18.02 8.98
N VAL A 120 -10.30 19.01 8.36
CA VAL A 120 -10.99 18.85 7.09
C VAL A 120 -10.14 19.46 5.99
N LEU A 121 -9.80 18.64 4.99
CA LEU A 121 -9.02 19.05 3.81
C LEU A 121 -9.92 19.01 2.58
N ASP A 122 -9.98 20.12 1.86
CA ASP A 122 -10.72 20.22 0.60
C ASP A 122 -9.79 20.56 -0.55
N GLN A 123 -9.90 19.79 -1.63
CA GLN A 123 -9.21 19.99 -2.91
C GLN A 123 -7.67 20.14 -2.82
N ILE A 124 -7.02 19.41 -1.92
CA ILE A 124 -5.55 19.38 -1.86
C ILE A 124 -5.00 18.68 -3.12
N GLN A 125 -4.29 19.43 -3.96
CA GLN A 125 -3.76 18.95 -5.24
C GLN A 125 -2.33 18.43 -5.15
N ASP A 126 -1.50 19.04 -4.30
CA ASP A 126 -0.10 18.69 -4.17
C ASP A 126 0.12 17.61 -3.11
N PRO A 127 0.67 16.43 -3.48
CA PRO A 127 0.94 15.35 -2.53
C PRO A 127 1.97 15.70 -1.46
N GLY A 128 2.92 16.59 -1.75
CA GLY A 128 3.91 17.06 -0.80
C GLY A 128 3.27 17.90 0.31
N ASN A 129 2.38 18.80 -0.07
CA ASN A 129 1.60 19.60 0.88
C ASN A 129 0.71 18.70 1.73
N LEU A 130 0.01 17.74 1.13
CA LEU A 130 -0.79 16.77 1.87
C LEU A 130 0.05 16.01 2.90
N GLY A 131 1.21 15.50 2.51
CA GLY A 131 2.11 14.79 3.42
C GLY A 131 2.61 15.66 4.57
N THR A 132 2.87 16.94 4.33
CA THR A 132 3.29 17.90 5.36
C THR A 132 2.14 18.18 6.34
N ILE A 133 0.94 18.42 5.82
CA ILE A 133 -0.25 18.67 6.64
C ILE A 133 -0.56 17.47 7.53
N VAL A 134 -0.56 16.25 6.98
CA VAL A 134 -0.84 15.02 7.74
C VAL A 134 0.18 14.83 8.87
N ARG A 135 1.49 15.01 8.62
CA ARG A 135 2.50 14.91 9.68
C ARG A 135 2.33 15.96 10.78
N THR A 136 1.98 17.19 10.39
CA THR A 136 1.73 18.27 11.37
C THR A 136 0.47 17.99 12.19
N ALA A 137 -0.58 17.50 11.55
CA ALA A 137 -1.84 17.14 12.18
C ALA A 137 -1.64 16.02 13.21
N GLU A 138 -0.90 14.96 12.85
CA GLU A 138 -0.54 13.89 13.78
C GLU A 138 0.23 14.43 15.01
N GLY A 139 1.20 15.31 14.79
CA GLY A 139 1.94 15.95 15.89
C GLY A 139 1.08 16.87 16.77
N ALA A 140 -0.03 17.36 16.27
CA ALA A 140 -1.01 18.17 17.00
C ALA A 140 -2.12 17.34 17.67
N GLY A 141 -2.13 16.03 17.52
CA GLY A 141 -3.14 15.14 18.11
C GLY A 141 -4.46 15.08 17.34
N VAL A 142 -4.43 15.35 16.04
CA VAL A 142 -5.58 15.27 15.13
C VAL A 142 -5.93 13.82 14.80
#